data_f93be7e76d65bb42fe4a255b96088e78
#
_entry.id   f93be7e76d65bb42fe4a255b96088e78
#
_cell.length_a   1.000
_cell.length_b   1.000
_cell.length_c   1.000
_cell.angle_alpha   90.00
_cell.angle_beta   90.00
_cell.angle_gamma   90.00
#
_symmetry.space_group_name_H-M   'P 1'
#
loop_
_entity.id
_entity.type
_entity.pdbx_description
1 polymer ?
#
loop_
_entity_poly.entity_id
_entity_poly.type
_entity_poly.pdbx_seq_one_letter_code
_entity_poly.pdbx_strand_id
1 'polypeptide(L)'
;MRTQPGQTDPALIRNFCIIAHIDHGKSTLADRMLQITGVVDDRSMRAQYLDRMDIERERGITIKSQAVRLPYDGHVLNMIDTPGHVDFTYEVSRSLQACEGAILLVDAAQGIEAQTLANLYLAMNADLHIIPVLNKIDLPAAQPEKFAEELAGLIGCDPSDVLRVSGKTGEGVRELLDHVVREVPAPVGRADAAARALIFDSVYDTYRGVVTYVRVVDGHLGKRERILMMSTAATHETLEIGVISPEPRPAELGLGVGEVGYLITGVKDVRQSRVGDTVTSAVKSAGEMLAGYEHPKPMVFSGLYPIDGDEYPELREALDKLQLNDAALVYEPETSAALGFGFRVGFLGLLHMEIVRERLEREFGLSLISTAPNVIYRVIMEDGSELTVTNPSEFPTGGKIAQVFEPVTKSTILAPSEFIGAIMEICQGRRGNLLGMDYLSEDRVEIRYTLPLGEIIFDFFDQLKSRTRGYASLDYEPAGEQEADLVKVDILLQGEPVDAFSAIVHREKAYAYGTEMAKKLRELIPRQQFEVPIQAAIGARVIARENIRAIRKDVLAKCYGGDISRKRKLLEKQKEGKKRMKMVGRVEVPQEAFVAALSTDSGSDKPKK
;
A
#
# COMPACT_ATOMS: atom_id res chain seq x y z
N MET A 1 15.56 31.84 23.33
CA MET A 1 14.73 32.66 22.42
C MET A 1 15.02 32.48 20.94
N ARG A 2 16.22 32.02 20.51
CA ARG A 2 16.54 31.83 19.07
C ARG A 2 15.86 30.65 18.37
N THR A 3 15.17 29.81 19.11
CA THR A 3 14.51 28.57 18.59
C THR A 3 13.00 28.57 18.83
N GLN A 4 12.40 29.75 19.08
CA GLN A 4 10.95 29.87 19.25
C GLN A 4 10.27 29.81 17.88
N PRO A 5 9.22 28.99 17.68
CA PRO A 5 8.47 28.91 16.42
C PRO A 5 8.05 30.32 15.94
N GLY A 6 8.22 30.57 14.63
CA GLY A 6 7.99 31.87 13.98
C GLY A 6 9.16 32.86 14.04
N GLN A 7 10.17 32.60 14.88
CA GLN A 7 11.38 33.41 15.01
C GLN A 7 12.67 32.58 15.04
N THR A 8 12.61 31.31 14.71
CA THR A 8 13.79 30.46 14.62
C THR A 8 14.68 30.96 13.48
N ASP A 9 15.98 31.18 13.79
CA ASP A 9 16.97 31.47 12.75
C ASP A 9 17.09 30.23 11.82
N PRO A 10 16.86 30.37 10.50
CA PRO A 10 16.99 29.26 9.57
C PRO A 10 18.34 28.52 9.65
N ALA A 11 19.41 29.23 9.99
CA ALA A 11 20.75 28.65 10.19
C ALA A 11 20.79 27.58 11.31
N LEU A 12 19.84 27.63 12.25
CA LEU A 12 19.71 26.69 13.36
C LEU A 12 18.72 25.55 13.09
N ILE A 13 18.09 25.51 11.92
CA ILE A 13 17.12 24.50 11.55
C ILE A 13 17.80 23.39 10.74
N ARG A 14 17.42 22.12 11.02
CA ARG A 14 17.79 20.94 10.22
C ARG A 14 16.54 20.12 9.96
N ASN A 15 16.13 20.05 8.71
CA ASN A 15 15.01 19.21 8.29
C ASN A 15 15.56 17.93 7.67
N PHE A 16 15.24 16.79 8.25
CA PHE A 16 15.70 15.51 7.76
C PHE A 16 14.64 14.43 7.92
N CYS A 17 14.75 13.39 7.12
CA CYS A 17 13.93 12.21 7.21
C CYS A 17 14.78 10.96 7.50
N ILE A 18 14.12 9.88 7.92
CA ILE A 18 14.76 8.57 8.07
C ILE A 18 14.18 7.66 7.00
N ILE A 19 15.01 7.22 6.07
CA ILE A 19 14.67 6.24 5.03
C ILE A 19 15.31 4.91 5.34
N ALA A 20 14.54 3.84 5.27
CA ALA A 20 14.98 2.51 5.64
C ALA A 20 14.13 1.44 4.94
N HIS A 21 14.68 0.25 4.82
CA HIS A 21 13.89 -0.95 4.54
C HIS A 21 13.03 -1.32 5.76
N ILE A 22 11.97 -2.12 5.54
CA ILE A 22 11.14 -2.67 6.61
C ILE A 22 12.04 -3.45 7.59
N ASP A 23 11.74 -3.37 8.88
CA ASP A 23 12.49 -4.04 9.97
C ASP A 23 13.95 -3.62 10.16
N HIS A 24 14.49 -2.63 9.46
CA HIS A 24 15.83 -2.08 9.72
C HIS A 24 15.92 -1.24 11.02
N GLY A 25 14.79 -1.06 11.71
CA GLY A 25 14.74 -0.41 13.02
C GLY A 25 14.55 1.10 13.00
N LYS A 26 13.92 1.61 11.94
CA LYS A 26 13.60 3.04 11.78
C LYS A 26 12.83 3.62 12.96
N SER A 27 11.68 3.06 13.32
CA SER A 27 10.83 3.54 14.43
C SER A 27 11.56 3.44 15.78
N THR A 28 12.40 2.39 15.98
CA THR A 28 13.23 2.25 17.19
C THR A 28 14.30 3.34 17.29
N LEU A 29 14.91 3.71 16.16
CA LEU A 29 15.88 4.81 16.12
C LEU A 29 15.18 6.15 16.38
N ALA A 30 14.04 6.39 15.77
CA ALA A 30 13.22 7.59 16.00
C ALA A 30 12.84 7.73 17.49
N ASP A 31 12.36 6.65 18.12
CA ASP A 31 12.07 6.59 19.55
C ASP A 31 13.29 6.99 20.40
N ARG A 32 14.47 6.47 20.05
CA ARG A 32 15.71 6.81 20.77
C ARG A 32 16.09 8.28 20.60
N MET A 33 15.88 8.86 19.43
CA MET A 33 16.09 10.31 19.21
C MET A 33 15.14 11.16 20.05
N LEU A 34 13.85 10.76 20.18
CA LEU A 34 12.88 11.43 21.05
C LEU A 34 13.33 11.44 22.52
N GLN A 35 13.88 10.31 23.00
CA GLN A 35 14.40 10.20 24.37
C GLN A 35 15.64 11.07 24.60
N ILE A 36 16.64 10.97 23.71
CA ILE A 36 17.92 11.72 23.86
C ILE A 36 17.69 13.23 23.82
N THR A 37 16.73 13.71 23.00
CA THR A 37 16.38 15.13 22.91
C THR A 37 15.47 15.60 24.03
N GLY A 38 14.96 14.68 24.87
CA GLY A 38 14.09 15.00 26.01
C GLY A 38 12.69 15.47 25.61
N VAL A 39 12.25 15.22 24.36
CA VAL A 39 10.92 15.58 23.88
C VAL A 39 9.87 14.68 24.50
N VAL A 40 10.23 13.42 24.78
CA VAL A 40 9.42 12.44 25.48
C VAL A 40 10.17 11.98 26.73
N ASP A 41 9.52 12.08 27.89
CA ASP A 41 10.07 11.61 29.16
C ASP A 41 10.14 10.07 29.16
N ASP A 42 11.18 9.52 29.80
CA ASP A 42 11.39 8.06 29.93
C ASP A 42 10.17 7.31 30.50
N ARG A 43 9.36 7.98 31.35
CA ARG A 43 8.15 7.39 31.94
C ARG A 43 6.97 7.29 30.99
N SER A 44 6.90 8.19 30.01
CA SER A 44 5.84 8.26 28.99
C SER A 44 6.24 7.59 27.68
N MET A 45 7.51 7.20 27.57
CA MET A 45 8.02 6.51 26.39
C MET A 45 7.41 5.14 26.23
N ARG A 46 6.96 4.85 25.02
CA ARG A 46 6.47 3.53 24.58
C ARG A 46 7.14 3.17 23.27
N ALA A 47 7.24 1.89 22.97
CA ALA A 47 7.77 1.43 21.69
C ALA A 47 6.92 1.94 20.52
N GLN A 48 7.58 2.34 19.43
CA GLN A 48 6.95 2.88 18.23
C GLN A 48 6.05 4.09 18.55
N TYR A 49 6.63 5.06 19.28
CA TYR A 49 5.89 6.21 19.80
C TYR A 49 5.21 7.04 18.71
N LEU A 50 5.86 7.16 17.54
CA LEU A 50 5.34 7.89 16.40
C LEU A 50 4.31 7.12 15.60
N ASP A 51 4.31 5.79 15.66
CA ASP A 51 3.31 4.96 14.99
C ASP A 51 1.99 5.05 15.76
N ARG A 52 1.08 5.90 15.28
CA ARG A 52 -0.17 6.23 15.98
C ARG A 52 -1.28 5.23 15.77
N MET A 53 -1.29 4.54 14.64
CA MET A 53 -2.30 3.53 14.32
C MET A 53 -1.96 2.19 15.00
N ASP A 54 -2.97 1.48 15.48
CA ASP A 54 -2.77 0.15 16.06
C ASP A 54 -2.21 -0.83 15.03
N ILE A 55 -2.65 -0.72 13.78
CA ILE A 55 -2.19 -1.53 12.66
C ILE A 55 -0.70 -1.30 12.32
N GLU A 56 -0.18 -0.07 12.48
CA GLU A 56 1.25 0.23 12.33
C GLU A 56 2.07 -0.54 13.36
N ARG A 57 1.64 -0.50 14.62
CA ARG A 57 2.33 -1.17 15.74
C ARG A 57 2.25 -2.69 15.66
N GLU A 58 1.11 -3.24 15.26
CA GLU A 58 0.93 -4.69 15.13
C GLU A 58 1.75 -5.27 13.97
N ARG A 59 1.81 -4.55 12.84
CA ARG A 59 2.56 -4.97 11.65
C ARG A 59 4.03 -4.57 11.69
N GLY A 60 4.44 -3.69 12.61
CA GLY A 60 5.81 -3.17 12.71
C GLY A 60 6.20 -2.26 11.54
N ILE A 61 5.23 -1.62 10.87
CA ILE A 61 5.46 -0.76 9.70
C ILE A 61 4.89 0.63 9.93
N THR A 62 5.58 1.66 9.47
CA THR A 62 5.02 3.00 9.35
C THR A 62 4.21 3.11 8.08
N ILE A 63 2.95 3.50 8.19
CA ILE A 63 2.03 3.69 7.06
C ILE A 63 1.99 5.17 6.68
N LYS A 64 1.95 6.05 7.68
CA LYS A 64 1.82 7.49 7.49
C LYS A 64 3.01 8.24 8.07
N SER A 65 3.53 9.19 7.29
CA SER A 65 4.64 10.03 7.74
C SER A 65 4.27 10.88 8.96
N GLN A 66 5.20 11.01 9.91
CA GLN A 66 5.03 11.82 11.11
C GLN A 66 6.19 12.82 11.22
N ALA A 67 5.87 14.09 11.34
CA ALA A 67 6.87 15.13 11.56
C ALA A 67 6.95 15.49 13.05
N VAL A 68 8.17 15.59 13.59
CA VAL A 68 8.41 15.97 14.98
C VAL A 68 9.56 16.96 15.09
N ARG A 69 9.34 18.02 15.88
CA ARG A 69 10.33 19.03 16.21
C ARG A 69 11.11 18.63 17.46
N LEU A 70 12.42 18.50 17.32
CA LEU A 70 13.37 18.08 18.35
C LEU A 70 14.32 19.23 18.68
N PRO A 71 14.34 19.77 19.91
CA PRO A 71 15.37 20.69 20.34
C PRO A 71 16.66 19.92 20.65
N TYR A 72 17.78 20.29 20.03
CA TYR A 72 19.05 19.63 20.27
C TYR A 72 20.21 20.61 20.10
N ASP A 73 21.06 20.71 21.10
CA ASP A 73 22.28 21.55 21.13
C ASP A 73 22.12 22.96 20.52
N GLY A 74 21.07 23.67 20.95
CA GLY A 74 20.75 25.01 20.46
C GLY A 74 20.17 25.09 19.04
N HIS A 75 19.99 23.94 18.37
CA HIS A 75 19.36 23.79 17.08
C HIS A 75 17.93 23.27 17.22
N VAL A 76 17.21 23.30 16.09
CA VAL A 76 15.89 22.74 15.91
C VAL A 76 16.00 21.67 14.81
N LEU A 77 15.79 20.44 15.18
CA LEU A 77 15.76 19.32 14.25
C LEU A 77 14.30 19.00 13.96
N ASN A 78 13.87 19.11 12.71
CA ASN A 78 12.57 18.61 12.27
C ASN A 78 12.79 17.26 11.63
N MET A 79 12.47 16.21 12.38
CA MET A 79 12.55 14.83 11.92
C MET A 79 11.23 14.43 11.28
N ILE A 80 11.27 13.89 10.08
CA ILE A 80 10.12 13.28 9.40
C ILE A 80 10.34 11.79 9.33
N ASP A 81 9.52 11.03 10.07
CA ASP A 81 9.50 9.58 10.00
C ASP A 81 8.69 9.13 8.77
N THR A 82 9.28 8.33 7.87
CA THR A 82 8.71 7.97 6.58
C THR A 82 8.33 6.49 6.52
N PRO A 83 7.32 6.08 5.72
CA PRO A 83 7.09 4.68 5.42
C PRO A 83 8.31 4.00 4.78
N GLY A 84 8.46 2.69 4.97
CA GLY A 84 9.54 1.92 4.37
C GLY A 84 9.11 1.00 3.22
N HIS A 85 7.81 0.87 2.92
CA HIS A 85 7.29 -0.09 1.94
C HIS A 85 7.07 0.54 0.57
N VAL A 86 7.28 -0.25 -0.49
CA VAL A 86 7.13 0.19 -1.90
C VAL A 86 5.74 0.79 -2.20
N ASP A 87 4.67 0.24 -1.65
CA ASP A 87 3.30 0.76 -1.86
C ASP A 87 3.14 2.21 -1.36
N PHE A 88 4.01 2.66 -0.44
CA PHE A 88 3.99 4.01 0.12
C PHE A 88 5.09 4.93 -0.42
N THR A 89 5.70 4.58 -1.55
CA THR A 89 6.74 5.40 -2.21
C THR A 89 6.29 6.86 -2.41
N TYR A 90 5.00 7.06 -2.66
CA TYR A 90 4.40 8.39 -2.76
C TYR A 90 4.48 9.19 -1.45
N GLU A 91 4.22 8.57 -0.30
CA GLU A 91 4.37 9.20 1.02
C GLU A 91 5.84 9.53 1.32
N VAL A 92 6.75 8.62 0.92
CA VAL A 92 8.21 8.87 1.03
C VAL A 92 8.61 10.08 0.19
N SER A 93 8.25 10.13 -1.08
CA SER A 93 8.58 11.23 -2.00
C SER A 93 8.12 12.60 -1.47
N ARG A 94 6.95 12.68 -0.86
CA ARG A 94 6.43 13.90 -0.23
C ARG A 94 7.30 14.35 0.95
N SER A 95 7.64 13.41 1.81
CA SER A 95 8.45 13.68 3.01
C SER A 95 9.85 14.14 2.63
N LEU A 96 10.45 13.56 1.60
CA LEU A 96 11.76 13.95 1.09
C LEU A 96 11.80 15.43 0.65
N GLN A 97 10.78 15.91 -0.05
CA GLN A 97 10.72 17.32 -0.49
C GLN A 97 10.56 18.33 0.66
N ALA A 98 10.19 17.87 1.85
CA ALA A 98 10.14 18.72 3.04
C ALA A 98 11.47 18.75 3.81
N CYS A 99 12.53 18.10 3.32
CA CYS A 99 13.81 17.92 4.01
C CYS A 99 14.98 18.49 3.20
N GLU A 100 16.11 18.72 3.86
CA GLU A 100 17.43 18.99 3.30
C GLU A 100 18.38 17.81 3.45
N GLY A 101 18.07 16.85 4.33
CA GLY A 101 18.89 15.66 4.54
C GLY A 101 18.06 14.40 4.73
N ALA A 102 18.70 13.25 4.50
CA ALA A 102 18.12 11.94 4.74
C ALA A 102 19.12 11.03 5.45
N ILE A 103 18.67 10.38 6.52
CA ILE A 103 19.40 9.30 7.17
C ILE A 103 19.04 8.02 6.42
N LEU A 104 20.01 7.42 5.74
CA LEU A 104 19.87 6.12 5.10
C LEU A 104 20.24 5.03 6.10
N LEU A 105 19.23 4.38 6.66
CA LEU A 105 19.38 3.40 7.74
C LEU A 105 19.42 1.98 7.19
N VAL A 106 20.48 1.26 7.45
CA VAL A 106 20.70 -0.13 7.02
C VAL A 106 20.96 -1.01 8.25
N ASP A 107 20.34 -2.19 8.27
CA ASP A 107 20.59 -3.20 9.31
C ASP A 107 21.97 -3.82 9.13
N ALA A 108 22.82 -3.76 10.16
CA ALA A 108 24.18 -4.30 10.14
C ALA A 108 24.23 -5.85 10.07
N ALA A 109 23.10 -6.55 10.20
CA ALA A 109 23.02 -8.01 10.07
C ALA A 109 22.44 -8.44 8.71
N GLN A 110 21.54 -7.63 8.10
CA GLN A 110 20.88 -7.95 6.85
C GLN A 110 21.54 -7.26 5.63
N GLY A 111 22.08 -6.05 5.85
CA GLY A 111 22.71 -5.24 4.80
C GLY A 111 21.72 -4.53 3.89
N ILE A 112 22.16 -4.18 2.67
CA ILE A 112 21.38 -3.43 1.69
C ILE A 112 20.25 -4.29 1.13
N GLU A 113 19.03 -3.75 1.08
CA GLU A 113 17.83 -4.39 0.54
C GLU A 113 17.27 -3.57 -0.66
N ALA A 114 16.36 -4.14 -1.46
CA ALA A 114 15.85 -3.47 -2.67
C ALA A 114 15.21 -2.10 -2.39
N GLN A 115 14.43 -1.99 -1.32
CA GLN A 115 13.82 -0.74 -0.90
C GLN A 115 14.86 0.29 -0.39
N THR A 116 16.01 -0.17 0.12
CA THR A 116 17.13 0.73 0.47
C THR A 116 17.62 1.46 -0.77
N LEU A 117 17.81 0.74 -1.89
CA LEU A 117 18.24 1.32 -3.16
C LEU A 117 17.18 2.28 -3.72
N ALA A 118 15.92 1.85 -3.77
CA ALA A 118 14.83 2.67 -4.27
C ALA A 118 14.70 3.99 -3.49
N ASN A 119 14.72 3.93 -2.16
CA ASN A 119 14.64 5.10 -1.30
C ASN A 119 15.89 6.00 -1.42
N LEU A 120 17.08 5.41 -1.61
CA LEU A 120 18.31 6.15 -1.87
C LEU A 120 18.20 6.96 -3.17
N TYR A 121 17.75 6.34 -4.27
CA TYR A 121 17.57 7.03 -5.54
C TYR A 121 16.52 8.16 -5.45
N LEU A 122 15.44 7.94 -4.71
CA LEU A 122 14.45 9.01 -4.46
C LEU A 122 15.07 10.19 -3.70
N ALA A 123 15.88 9.91 -2.68
CA ALA A 123 16.56 10.96 -1.89
C ALA A 123 17.61 11.71 -2.73
N MET A 124 18.37 11.00 -3.59
CA MET A 124 19.32 11.61 -4.52
C MET A 124 18.61 12.48 -5.57
N ASN A 125 17.48 12.01 -6.12
CA ASN A 125 16.69 12.79 -7.07
C ASN A 125 16.05 14.05 -6.42
N ALA A 126 15.84 14.02 -5.10
CA ALA A 126 15.39 15.18 -4.33
C ALA A 126 16.55 16.09 -3.88
N ASP A 127 17.79 15.82 -4.31
CA ASP A 127 19.00 16.58 -3.98
C ASP A 127 19.27 16.70 -2.46
N LEU A 128 18.96 15.63 -1.70
CA LEU A 128 19.17 15.59 -0.27
C LEU A 128 20.59 15.18 0.11
N HIS A 129 21.11 15.75 1.19
CA HIS A 129 22.33 15.28 1.82
C HIS A 129 22.09 13.93 2.50
N ILE A 130 22.81 12.87 2.08
CA ILE A 130 22.63 11.51 2.56
C ILE A 130 23.61 11.21 3.69
N ILE A 131 23.10 10.78 4.84
CA ILE A 131 23.89 10.30 5.98
C ILE A 131 23.73 8.77 6.05
N PRO A 132 24.77 8.00 5.69
CA PRO A 132 24.74 6.54 5.77
C PRO A 132 24.89 6.07 7.22
N VAL A 133 24.00 5.17 7.65
CA VAL A 133 23.96 4.67 9.02
C VAL A 133 23.72 3.16 9.05
N LEU A 134 24.56 2.43 9.75
CA LEU A 134 24.37 1.03 10.09
C LEU A 134 23.74 0.91 11.48
N ASN A 135 22.58 0.29 11.55
CA ASN A 135 21.83 0.06 12.78
C ASN A 135 21.96 -1.39 13.27
N LYS A 136 21.55 -1.63 14.50
CA LYS A 136 21.55 -2.94 15.15
C LYS A 136 22.96 -3.54 15.31
N ILE A 137 23.96 -2.71 15.53
CA ILE A 137 25.34 -3.15 15.77
C ILE A 137 25.49 -4.01 17.04
N ASP A 138 24.49 -3.99 17.92
CA ASP A 138 24.38 -4.81 19.13
C ASP A 138 24.03 -6.29 18.85
N LEU A 139 23.64 -6.64 17.62
CA LEU A 139 23.29 -8.00 17.28
C LEU A 139 24.54 -8.87 17.07
N PRO A 140 24.55 -10.14 17.57
CA PRO A 140 25.68 -11.04 17.37
C PRO A 140 25.99 -11.37 15.90
N ALA A 141 24.98 -11.23 15.02
CA ALA A 141 25.10 -11.47 13.58
C ALA A 141 25.52 -10.23 12.79
N ALA A 142 25.69 -9.08 13.45
CA ALA A 142 26.07 -7.83 12.78
C ALA A 142 27.47 -7.92 12.15
N GLN A 143 27.60 -7.40 10.94
CA GLN A 143 28.86 -7.33 10.16
C GLN A 143 29.12 -5.88 9.73
N PRO A 144 29.37 -4.96 10.69
CA PRO A 144 29.40 -3.52 10.39
C PRO A 144 30.51 -3.13 9.44
N GLU A 145 31.67 -3.79 9.46
CA GLU A 145 32.79 -3.52 8.54
C GLU A 145 32.38 -3.83 7.09
N LYS A 146 31.86 -5.03 6.85
CA LYS A 146 31.43 -5.48 5.52
C LYS A 146 30.37 -4.55 4.93
N PHE A 147 29.31 -4.27 5.70
CA PHE A 147 28.21 -3.46 5.20
C PHE A 147 28.53 -1.96 5.14
N ALA A 148 29.53 -1.47 5.90
CA ALA A 148 30.05 -0.12 5.73
C ALA A 148 30.77 0.03 4.39
N GLU A 149 31.57 -0.96 3.98
CA GLU A 149 32.22 -0.97 2.66
C GLU A 149 31.20 -1.02 1.51
N GLU A 150 30.17 -1.90 1.62
CA GLU A 150 29.11 -2.01 0.61
C GLU A 150 28.32 -0.70 0.48
N LEU A 151 27.92 -0.10 1.63
CA LEU A 151 27.15 1.13 1.66
C LEU A 151 27.96 2.35 1.17
N ALA A 152 29.20 2.43 1.57
CA ALA A 152 30.12 3.47 1.13
C ALA A 152 30.36 3.40 -0.40
N GLY A 153 30.56 2.18 -0.94
CA GLY A 153 30.69 1.96 -2.36
C GLY A 153 29.46 2.37 -3.16
N LEU A 154 28.26 2.16 -2.59
CA LEU A 154 26.99 2.55 -3.22
C LEU A 154 26.79 4.06 -3.28
N ILE A 155 27.15 4.78 -2.21
CA ILE A 155 26.95 6.24 -2.09
C ILE A 155 28.13 7.01 -2.67
N GLY A 156 29.32 6.40 -2.72
CA GLY A 156 30.55 7.05 -3.17
C GLY A 156 31.26 7.83 -2.07
N CYS A 157 31.18 7.40 -0.80
CA CYS A 157 31.85 7.99 0.35
C CYS A 157 32.96 7.05 0.91
N ASP A 158 33.68 7.49 1.95
CA ASP A 158 34.63 6.62 2.66
C ASP A 158 33.87 5.71 3.65
N PRO A 159 34.26 4.42 3.84
CA PRO A 159 33.64 3.55 4.82
C PRO A 159 33.68 4.08 6.26
N SER A 160 34.64 4.97 6.59
CA SER A 160 34.72 5.66 7.89
C SER A 160 33.63 6.71 8.09
N ASP A 161 32.98 7.19 7.03
CA ASP A 161 31.88 8.14 7.09
C ASP A 161 30.55 7.44 7.42
N VAL A 162 30.50 6.11 7.33
CA VAL A 162 29.31 5.32 7.67
C VAL A 162 29.19 5.22 9.20
N LEU A 163 28.18 5.87 9.74
CA LEU A 163 27.92 5.88 11.18
C LEU A 163 27.38 4.53 11.65
N ARG A 164 27.72 4.15 12.87
CA ARG A 164 27.34 2.88 13.48
C ARG A 164 26.50 3.15 14.73
N VAL A 165 25.28 2.64 14.76
CA VAL A 165 24.34 2.90 15.85
C VAL A 165 23.61 1.64 16.30
N SER A 166 23.08 1.68 17.51
CA SER A 166 22.02 0.79 17.98
C SER A 166 20.85 1.61 18.50
N GLY A 167 19.75 1.65 17.75
CA GLY A 167 18.52 2.29 18.22
C GLY A 167 18.01 1.65 19.53
N LYS A 168 18.24 0.35 19.72
CA LYS A 168 17.85 -0.40 20.91
C LYS A 168 18.64 0.01 22.16
N THR A 169 19.96 0.07 22.09
CA THR A 169 20.82 0.41 23.24
C THR A 169 21.07 1.89 23.38
N GLY A 170 20.95 2.67 22.30
CA GLY A 170 21.26 4.08 22.22
C GLY A 170 22.72 4.39 21.86
N GLU A 171 23.54 3.35 21.64
CA GLU A 171 24.94 3.48 21.22
C GLU A 171 25.04 4.21 19.87
N GLY A 172 25.94 5.18 19.75
CA GLY A 172 26.18 5.98 18.55
C GLY A 172 25.08 6.99 18.18
N VAL A 173 23.91 6.95 18.82
CA VAL A 173 22.76 7.81 18.39
C VAL A 173 22.99 9.29 18.71
N ARG A 174 23.70 9.61 19.78
CA ARG A 174 24.08 11.00 20.08
C ARG A 174 25.06 11.55 19.03
N GLU A 175 26.04 10.75 18.63
CA GLU A 175 26.99 11.08 17.57
C GLU A 175 26.29 11.27 16.23
N LEU A 176 25.25 10.48 15.95
CA LEU A 176 24.40 10.67 14.77
C LEU A 176 23.67 12.01 14.81
N LEU A 177 23.10 12.42 15.95
CA LEU A 177 22.46 13.73 16.09
C LEU A 177 23.45 14.88 15.93
N ASP A 178 24.67 14.76 16.48
CA ASP A 178 25.75 15.73 16.28
C ASP A 178 26.15 15.83 14.81
N HIS A 179 26.14 14.69 14.09
CA HIS A 179 26.43 14.64 12.66
C HIS A 179 25.32 15.31 11.84
N VAL A 180 24.04 15.07 12.16
CA VAL A 180 22.90 15.75 11.54
C VAL A 180 23.01 17.27 11.67
N VAL A 181 23.36 17.77 12.87
CA VAL A 181 23.56 19.22 13.09
C VAL A 181 24.67 19.77 12.20
N ARG A 182 25.76 19.04 12.02
CA ARG A 182 26.96 19.49 11.30
C ARG A 182 26.81 19.39 9.78
N GLU A 183 26.24 18.31 9.26
CA GLU A 183 26.28 17.98 7.84
C GLU A 183 24.99 18.32 7.08
N VAL A 184 23.80 18.18 7.72
CA VAL A 184 22.56 18.55 7.04
C VAL A 184 22.55 20.05 6.77
N PRO A 185 22.35 20.50 5.52
CA PRO A 185 22.26 21.93 5.20
C PRO A 185 21.12 22.61 5.94
N ALA A 186 21.31 23.89 6.23
CA ALA A 186 20.23 24.72 6.73
C ALA A 186 19.23 25.02 5.57
N PRO A 187 17.92 25.17 5.87
CA PRO A 187 16.94 25.49 4.85
C PRO A 187 17.23 26.88 4.24
N VAL A 188 17.07 26.97 2.93
CA VAL A 188 17.28 28.21 2.17
C VAL A 188 15.93 28.83 1.84
N GLY A 189 15.78 30.13 2.07
CA GLY A 189 14.56 30.88 1.75
C GLY A 189 14.69 32.38 2.11
N ARG A 190 13.75 33.19 1.65
CA ARG A 190 13.74 34.64 1.86
C ARG A 190 12.64 35.03 2.85
N ALA A 191 13.04 35.51 4.03
CA ALA A 191 12.12 35.90 5.08
C ALA A 191 11.26 37.12 4.75
N ASP A 192 11.73 38.02 3.86
CA ASP A 192 11.05 39.23 3.41
C ASP A 192 10.11 39.04 2.21
N ALA A 193 10.15 37.86 1.60
CA ALA A 193 9.31 37.50 0.46
C ALA A 193 7.84 37.25 0.85
N ALA A 194 6.98 37.12 -0.14
CA ALA A 194 5.64 36.59 0.08
C ALA A 194 5.72 35.17 0.62
N ALA A 195 4.84 34.82 1.57
CA ALA A 195 4.84 33.50 2.16
C ALA A 195 4.58 32.42 1.12
N ARG A 196 5.39 31.36 1.12
CA ARG A 196 5.18 30.13 0.38
C ARG A 196 5.45 28.95 1.30
N ALA A 197 4.44 28.14 1.54
CA ALA A 197 4.59 26.92 2.32
C ALA A 197 4.08 25.74 1.51
N LEU A 198 4.85 24.66 1.47
CA LEU A 198 4.52 23.42 0.80
C LEU A 198 3.66 22.55 1.72
N ILE A 199 2.51 22.10 1.25
CA ILE A 199 1.70 21.10 1.95
C ILE A 199 2.30 19.72 1.64
N PHE A 200 2.89 19.06 2.64
CA PHE A 200 3.43 17.73 2.45
C PHE A 200 2.52 16.62 2.99
N ASP A 201 1.55 16.95 3.89
CA ASP A 201 0.52 16.02 4.34
C ASP A 201 -0.74 16.77 4.81
N SER A 202 -1.88 16.06 4.85
CA SER A 202 -3.14 16.57 5.39
C SER A 202 -3.90 15.43 6.08
N VAL A 203 -4.46 15.71 7.25
CA VAL A 203 -5.23 14.76 8.06
C VAL A 203 -6.56 15.38 8.44
N TYR A 204 -7.62 14.61 8.35
CA TYR A 204 -8.91 15.01 8.89
C TYR A 204 -9.04 14.60 10.36
N ASP A 205 -9.25 15.58 11.21
CA ASP A 205 -9.57 15.40 12.62
C ASP A 205 -11.05 15.72 12.83
N THR A 206 -11.78 14.84 13.50
CA THR A 206 -13.25 14.96 13.70
C THR A 206 -13.64 16.22 14.50
N TYR A 207 -12.75 16.74 15.32
CA TYR A 207 -12.98 17.92 16.17
C TYR A 207 -12.40 19.20 15.57
N ARG A 208 -11.24 19.12 14.90
CA ARG A 208 -10.49 20.27 14.40
C ARG A 208 -10.70 20.53 12.92
N GLY A 209 -11.34 19.59 12.20
CA GLY A 209 -11.42 19.61 10.74
C GLY A 209 -10.10 19.22 10.08
N VAL A 210 -9.79 19.79 8.93
CA VAL A 210 -8.54 19.49 8.21
C VAL A 210 -7.35 20.13 8.93
N VAL A 211 -6.40 19.28 9.34
CA VAL A 211 -5.08 19.65 9.84
C VAL A 211 -4.10 19.47 8.68
N THR A 212 -3.53 20.58 8.22
CA THR A 212 -2.61 20.61 7.08
C THR A 212 -1.18 20.74 7.58
N TYR A 213 -0.31 19.79 7.22
CA TYR A 213 1.11 19.84 7.57
C TYR A 213 1.88 20.57 6.47
N VAL A 214 2.67 21.56 6.90
CA VAL A 214 3.37 22.45 5.97
C VAL A 214 4.83 22.62 6.33
N ARG A 215 5.65 22.85 5.30
CA ARG A 215 6.99 23.41 5.43
C ARG A 215 7.01 24.80 4.81
N VAL A 216 7.40 25.80 5.56
CA VAL A 216 7.57 27.18 5.06
C VAL A 216 8.88 27.28 4.29
N VAL A 217 8.78 27.65 3.01
CA VAL A 217 9.96 27.85 2.13
C VAL A 217 10.37 29.32 2.15
N ASP A 218 9.42 30.24 1.94
CA ASP A 218 9.67 31.68 1.97
C ASP A 218 8.68 32.40 2.89
N GLY A 219 9.08 33.57 3.38
CA GLY A 219 8.22 34.45 4.13
C GLY A 219 7.84 33.92 5.50
N HIS A 220 6.63 34.25 5.92
CA HIS A 220 6.11 33.93 7.25
C HIS A 220 4.59 33.73 7.16
N LEU A 221 4.07 32.72 7.87
CA LEU A 221 2.65 32.47 8.05
C LEU A 221 2.23 32.71 9.49
N GLY A 222 1.23 33.56 9.70
CA GLY A 222 0.73 33.97 11.00
C GLY A 222 -0.59 33.31 11.41
N LYS A 223 -0.90 33.43 12.71
CA LYS A 223 -2.20 33.08 13.27
C LYS A 223 -3.25 34.11 12.87
N ARG A 224 -4.48 33.68 12.57
CA ARG A 224 -5.57 34.55 12.11
C ARG A 224 -5.28 35.29 10.80
N GLU A 225 -4.36 34.76 10.03
CA GLU A 225 -4.06 35.25 8.70
C GLU A 225 -4.99 34.64 7.66
N ARG A 226 -5.40 35.44 6.67
CA ARG A 226 -6.11 34.91 5.49
C ARG A 226 -5.08 34.32 4.54
N ILE A 227 -5.18 33.03 4.32
CA ILE A 227 -4.32 32.25 3.41
C ILE A 227 -5.06 31.88 2.16
N LEU A 228 -4.31 31.64 1.09
CA LEU A 228 -4.75 31.18 -0.21
C LEU A 228 -4.08 29.84 -0.51
N MET A 229 -4.87 28.82 -0.79
CA MET A 229 -4.42 27.56 -1.40
C MET A 229 -4.30 27.79 -2.89
N MET A 230 -3.08 27.77 -3.45
CA MET A 230 -2.86 28.30 -4.79
C MET A 230 -3.44 27.43 -5.89
N SER A 231 -3.45 26.09 -5.74
CA SER A 231 -3.97 25.16 -6.77
C SER A 231 -5.50 25.16 -6.84
N THR A 232 -6.17 25.30 -5.70
CA THR A 232 -7.63 25.27 -5.60
C THR A 232 -8.26 26.67 -5.61
N ALA A 233 -7.44 27.72 -5.51
CA ALA A 233 -7.85 29.11 -5.32
C ALA A 233 -8.77 29.32 -4.08
N ALA A 234 -8.77 28.38 -3.15
CA ALA A 234 -9.57 28.44 -1.94
C ALA A 234 -8.90 29.37 -0.91
N THR A 235 -9.68 30.28 -0.32
CA THR A 235 -9.19 31.22 0.70
C THR A 235 -9.76 30.84 2.06
N HIS A 236 -8.89 30.72 3.05
CA HIS A 236 -9.26 30.36 4.42
C HIS A 236 -8.59 31.26 5.44
N GLU A 237 -9.10 31.25 6.67
CA GLU A 237 -8.44 31.88 7.81
C GLU A 237 -7.71 30.82 8.63
N THR A 238 -6.47 31.08 9.03
CA THR A 238 -5.72 30.22 9.95
C THR A 238 -6.29 30.34 11.36
N LEU A 239 -7.07 29.36 11.79
CA LEU A 239 -7.62 29.31 13.15
C LEU A 239 -6.52 29.01 14.18
N GLU A 240 -5.67 28.06 13.82
CA GLU A 240 -4.50 27.67 14.62
C GLU A 240 -3.31 27.38 13.69
N ILE A 241 -2.12 27.73 14.15
CA ILE A 241 -0.84 27.40 13.53
C ILE A 241 0.09 26.92 14.63
N GLY A 242 0.90 25.90 14.35
CA GLY A 242 1.76 25.33 15.39
C GLY A 242 2.79 24.36 14.89
N VAL A 243 3.50 23.75 15.84
CA VAL A 243 4.54 22.74 15.63
C VAL A 243 4.17 21.46 16.38
N ILE A 244 4.77 20.33 16.01
CA ILE A 244 4.58 19.05 16.69
C ILE A 244 5.84 18.68 17.47
N SER A 245 5.70 18.53 18.82
CA SER A 245 6.85 18.26 19.70
C SER A 245 6.42 17.56 21.01
N PRO A 246 6.22 16.26 21.08
CA PRO A 246 5.70 15.34 20.04
C PRO A 246 4.21 15.55 19.78
N GLU A 247 3.51 16.23 20.68
CA GLU A 247 2.11 16.61 20.54
C GLU A 247 2.00 18.00 19.89
N PRO A 248 0.86 18.30 19.23
CA PRO A 248 0.62 19.61 18.65
C PRO A 248 0.73 20.73 19.69
N ARG A 249 1.58 21.73 19.39
CA ARG A 249 1.77 22.93 20.22
C ARG A 249 1.52 24.18 19.40
N PRO A 250 0.54 25.02 19.76
CA PRO A 250 0.29 26.29 19.08
C PRO A 250 1.52 27.20 19.07
N ALA A 251 1.78 27.82 17.93
CA ALA A 251 2.85 28.80 17.74
C ALA A 251 2.23 30.20 17.64
N GLU A 252 2.29 30.98 18.71
CA GLU A 252 1.68 32.31 18.74
C GLU A 252 2.31 33.30 17.74
N LEU A 253 3.57 33.07 17.40
CA LEU A 253 4.31 33.90 16.43
C LEU A 253 4.27 33.34 15.02
N GLY A 254 3.52 32.26 14.80
CA GLY A 254 3.41 31.63 13.48
C GLY A 254 4.60 30.74 13.12
N LEU A 255 4.84 30.55 11.80
CA LEU A 255 5.94 29.77 11.25
C LEU A 255 6.74 30.60 10.25
N GLY A 256 8.07 30.61 10.39
CA GLY A 256 9.03 31.25 9.51
C GLY A 256 9.72 30.31 8.55
N VAL A 257 10.66 30.85 7.76
CA VAL A 257 11.45 30.10 6.77
C VAL A 257 12.10 28.87 7.38
N GLY A 258 11.94 27.73 6.70
CA GLY A 258 12.50 26.43 7.07
C GLY A 258 11.71 25.70 8.16
N GLU A 259 10.77 26.34 8.82
CA GLU A 259 10.00 25.67 9.88
C GLU A 259 8.97 24.72 9.31
N VAL A 260 8.86 23.56 9.97
CA VAL A 260 7.85 22.53 9.73
C VAL A 260 6.81 22.59 10.83
N GLY A 261 5.54 22.57 10.44
CA GLY A 261 4.45 22.68 11.39
C GLY A 261 3.09 22.33 10.78
N TYR A 262 2.03 22.76 11.44
CA TYR A 262 0.66 22.49 11.00
C TYR A 262 -0.19 23.77 10.97
N LEU A 263 -1.22 23.73 10.12
CA LEU A 263 -2.27 24.73 9.99
C LEU A 263 -3.63 24.08 10.23
N ILE A 264 -4.50 24.76 10.97
CA ILE A 264 -5.92 24.42 11.10
C ILE A 264 -6.73 25.58 10.55
N THR A 265 -7.55 25.34 9.55
CA THR A 265 -8.31 26.35 8.83
C THR A 265 -9.83 26.19 8.98
N GLY A 266 -10.29 25.17 9.71
CA GLY A 266 -11.71 24.87 9.85
C GLY A 266 -12.36 24.32 8.58
N VAL A 267 -11.59 24.03 7.54
CA VAL A 267 -12.04 23.36 6.32
C VAL A 267 -12.52 21.97 6.68
N LYS A 268 -13.69 21.59 6.15
CA LYS A 268 -14.26 20.24 6.33
C LYS A 268 -14.02 19.32 5.13
N ASP A 269 -13.58 19.88 4.02
CA ASP A 269 -13.32 19.16 2.78
C ASP A 269 -11.82 19.19 2.46
N VAL A 270 -11.15 18.05 2.65
CA VAL A 270 -9.70 17.89 2.39
C VAL A 270 -9.34 18.20 0.94
N ARG A 271 -10.26 18.05 -0.01
CA ARG A 271 -10.03 18.39 -1.41
C ARG A 271 -9.68 19.86 -1.64
N GLN A 272 -9.96 20.73 -0.67
CA GLN A 272 -9.54 22.15 -0.67
C GLN A 272 -8.13 22.36 -0.13
N SER A 273 -7.53 21.37 0.55
CA SER A 273 -6.17 21.40 1.10
C SER A 273 -5.38 20.22 0.54
N ARG A 274 -5.09 20.27 -0.74
CA ARG A 274 -4.41 19.18 -1.44
C ARG A 274 -2.95 19.09 -1.06
N VAL A 275 -2.47 17.88 -0.85
CA VAL A 275 -1.04 17.64 -0.67
C VAL A 275 -0.30 18.01 -1.97
N GLY A 276 0.85 18.69 -1.83
CA GLY A 276 1.59 19.25 -2.96
C GLY A 276 1.16 20.66 -3.36
N ASP A 277 0.09 21.19 -2.75
CA ASP A 277 -0.30 22.59 -2.99
C ASP A 277 0.60 23.56 -2.24
N THR A 278 0.59 24.79 -2.68
CA THR A 278 1.29 25.92 -2.04
C THR A 278 0.31 26.77 -1.27
N VAL A 279 0.60 26.97 0.02
CA VAL A 279 -0.09 27.94 0.86
C VAL A 279 0.64 29.28 0.79
N THR A 280 -0.11 30.34 0.51
CA THR A 280 0.41 31.72 0.53
C THR A 280 -0.54 32.65 1.28
N SER A 281 -0.07 33.88 1.61
CA SER A 281 -0.95 34.92 2.18
C SER A 281 -1.97 35.40 1.13
N ALA A 282 -3.25 35.47 1.46
CA ALA A 282 -4.25 36.00 0.57
C ALA A 282 -4.13 37.52 0.34
N VAL A 283 -3.42 38.23 1.23
CA VAL A 283 -3.19 39.70 1.14
C VAL A 283 -1.95 40.02 0.32
N LYS A 284 -0.86 39.26 0.53
CA LYS A 284 0.41 39.37 -0.21
C LYS A 284 0.74 38.02 -0.81
N SER A 285 -0.02 37.62 -1.86
CA SER A 285 0.15 36.32 -2.48
C SER A 285 1.45 36.22 -3.26
N ALA A 286 2.05 35.04 -3.25
CA ALA A 286 3.18 34.70 -4.10
C ALA A 286 2.71 34.60 -5.57
N GLY A 287 3.62 34.94 -6.48
CA GLY A 287 3.34 34.87 -7.92
C GLY A 287 3.48 33.48 -8.53
N GLU A 288 4.22 32.59 -7.86
CA GLU A 288 4.53 31.25 -8.36
C GLU A 288 4.33 30.20 -7.27
N MET A 289 3.74 29.07 -7.66
CA MET A 289 3.61 27.89 -6.81
C MET A 289 4.98 27.21 -6.63
N LEU A 290 5.14 26.51 -5.52
CA LEU A 290 6.23 25.56 -5.36
C LEU A 290 5.99 24.37 -6.29
N ALA A 291 7.06 23.64 -6.67
CA ALA A 291 6.92 22.40 -7.38
C ALA A 291 6.06 21.44 -6.55
N GLY A 292 4.93 21.04 -7.11
CA GLY A 292 3.97 20.15 -6.46
C GLY A 292 4.31 18.68 -6.70
N TYR A 293 3.51 17.82 -6.09
CA TYR A 293 3.60 16.37 -6.29
C TYR A 293 2.69 15.92 -7.43
N GLU A 294 3.11 14.88 -8.13
CA GLU A 294 2.18 14.15 -8.99
C GLU A 294 1.15 13.41 -8.14
N HIS A 295 -0.11 13.38 -8.58
CA HIS A 295 -1.12 12.58 -7.91
C HIS A 295 -0.82 11.10 -8.11
N PRO A 296 -0.82 10.28 -7.03
CA PRO A 296 -0.60 8.86 -7.17
C PRO A 296 -1.74 8.24 -7.99
N LYS A 297 -1.37 7.43 -8.97
CA LYS A 297 -2.33 6.67 -9.77
C LYS A 297 -2.50 5.29 -9.14
N PRO A 298 -3.74 4.85 -8.88
CA PRO A 298 -3.97 3.50 -8.40
C PRO A 298 -3.51 2.48 -9.44
N MET A 299 -2.86 1.43 -8.98
CA MET A 299 -2.36 0.34 -9.82
C MET A 299 -3.17 -0.95 -9.67
N VAL A 300 -3.78 -1.14 -8.50
CA VAL A 300 -4.54 -2.34 -8.14
C VAL A 300 -5.97 -1.94 -7.81
N PHE A 301 -6.93 -2.71 -8.29
CA PHE A 301 -8.36 -2.48 -8.06
C PHE A 301 -9.01 -3.71 -7.44
N SER A 302 -9.93 -3.49 -6.51
CA SER A 302 -10.77 -4.55 -5.94
C SER A 302 -12.17 -4.00 -5.67
N GLY A 303 -13.18 -4.85 -5.84
CA GLY A 303 -14.53 -4.53 -5.38
C GLY A 303 -14.64 -4.78 -3.88
N LEU A 304 -15.16 -3.83 -3.13
CA LEU A 304 -15.48 -3.96 -1.70
C LEU A 304 -16.99 -3.95 -1.52
N TYR A 305 -17.51 -5.01 -0.91
CA TYR A 305 -18.95 -5.19 -0.69
C TYR A 305 -19.21 -5.46 0.78
N PRO A 306 -20.21 -4.80 1.40
CA PRO A 306 -20.61 -5.14 2.76
C PRO A 306 -21.24 -6.54 2.78
N ILE A 307 -21.01 -7.29 3.86
CA ILE A 307 -21.64 -8.60 4.06
C ILE A 307 -23.16 -8.42 4.19
N ASP A 308 -23.59 -7.42 4.95
CA ASP A 308 -25.00 -7.02 5.03
C ASP A 308 -25.24 -5.86 4.03
N GLY A 309 -26.13 -6.08 3.07
CA GLY A 309 -26.45 -5.06 2.05
C GLY A 309 -27.01 -3.76 2.62
N ASP A 310 -27.55 -3.79 3.83
CA ASP A 310 -28.06 -2.60 4.53
C ASP A 310 -26.92 -1.68 5.02
N GLU A 311 -25.68 -2.20 5.13
CA GLU A 311 -24.47 -1.44 5.53
C GLU A 311 -23.80 -0.67 4.34
N TYR A 312 -24.40 -0.67 3.14
CA TYR A 312 -23.86 0.07 2.00
C TYR A 312 -23.69 1.59 2.24
N PRO A 313 -24.65 2.30 2.90
CA PRO A 313 -24.48 3.71 3.22
C PRO A 313 -23.31 3.95 4.21
N GLU A 314 -23.14 3.07 5.19
CA GLU A 314 -22.07 3.12 6.18
C GLU A 314 -20.69 2.89 5.52
N LEU A 315 -20.62 1.94 4.58
CA LEU A 315 -19.40 1.71 3.81
C LEU A 315 -19.02 2.95 2.98
N ARG A 316 -19.99 3.63 2.36
CA ARG A 316 -19.76 4.87 1.64
C ARG A 316 -19.19 5.95 2.56
N GLU A 317 -19.82 6.16 3.72
CA GLU A 317 -19.37 7.17 4.68
C GLU A 317 -17.95 6.86 5.21
N ALA A 318 -17.65 5.57 5.43
CA ALA A 318 -16.33 5.12 5.86
C ALA A 318 -15.26 5.38 4.78
N LEU A 319 -15.56 5.06 3.52
CA LEU A 319 -14.66 5.35 2.38
C LEU A 319 -14.44 6.86 2.19
N ASP A 320 -15.51 7.68 2.30
CA ASP A 320 -15.40 9.14 2.28
C ASP A 320 -14.43 9.64 3.36
N LYS A 321 -14.56 9.13 4.60
CA LYS A 321 -13.68 9.49 5.72
C LYS A 321 -12.24 9.01 5.52
N LEU A 322 -12.03 7.81 5.01
CA LEU A 322 -10.69 7.31 4.72
C LEU A 322 -10.01 8.12 3.63
N GLN A 323 -10.73 8.45 2.55
CA GLN A 323 -10.20 9.26 1.44
C GLN A 323 -9.73 10.65 1.90
N LEU A 324 -10.32 11.19 2.99
CA LEU A 324 -9.86 12.44 3.58
C LEU A 324 -8.42 12.35 4.13
N ASN A 325 -8.00 11.15 4.55
CA ASN A 325 -6.69 10.89 5.14
C ASN A 325 -5.74 10.17 4.20
N ASP A 326 -6.23 9.73 3.04
CA ASP A 326 -5.50 8.95 2.06
C ASP A 326 -5.79 9.45 0.65
N ALA A 327 -4.93 10.32 0.15
CA ALA A 327 -5.09 10.93 -1.17
C ALA A 327 -4.91 9.93 -2.33
N ALA A 328 -4.40 8.75 -2.07
CA ALA A 328 -4.23 7.69 -3.07
C ALA A 328 -5.48 6.82 -3.22
N LEU A 329 -6.38 6.85 -2.25
CA LEU A 329 -7.61 6.07 -2.27
C LEU A 329 -8.62 6.70 -3.24
N VAL A 330 -8.99 5.96 -4.28
CA VAL A 330 -10.06 6.32 -5.21
C VAL A 330 -11.12 5.24 -5.19
N TYR A 331 -12.38 5.62 -5.31
CA TYR A 331 -13.46 4.65 -5.36
C TYR A 331 -14.65 5.17 -6.16
N GLU A 332 -15.40 4.25 -6.71
CA GLU A 332 -16.64 4.51 -7.46
C GLU A 332 -17.69 3.45 -7.11
N PRO A 333 -18.98 3.78 -7.17
CA PRO A 333 -20.04 2.80 -6.94
C PRO A 333 -19.97 1.65 -7.95
N GLU A 334 -20.13 0.43 -7.44
CA GLU A 334 -20.16 -0.79 -8.24
C GLU A 334 -21.35 -1.66 -7.82
N THR A 335 -21.89 -2.41 -8.77
CA THR A 335 -22.97 -3.38 -8.50
C THR A 335 -22.56 -4.74 -9.04
N SER A 336 -22.56 -5.75 -8.17
CA SER A 336 -22.38 -7.14 -8.52
C SER A 336 -23.71 -7.88 -8.50
N ALA A 337 -23.94 -8.72 -9.48
CA ALA A 337 -25.14 -9.57 -9.51
C ALA A 337 -25.17 -10.59 -8.35
N ALA A 338 -23.98 -11.00 -7.87
CA ALA A 338 -23.81 -11.95 -6.79
C ALA A 338 -23.75 -11.29 -5.39
N LEU A 339 -23.09 -10.13 -5.27
CA LEU A 339 -22.75 -9.50 -3.98
C LEU A 339 -23.60 -8.26 -3.68
N GLY A 340 -24.39 -7.75 -4.64
CA GLY A 340 -25.21 -6.55 -4.48
C GLY A 340 -24.46 -5.25 -4.71
N PHE A 341 -24.78 -4.22 -3.92
CA PHE A 341 -24.15 -2.91 -4.03
C PHE A 341 -22.85 -2.84 -3.24
N GLY A 342 -21.83 -2.25 -3.84
CA GLY A 342 -20.51 -2.04 -3.26
C GLY A 342 -19.77 -0.91 -3.94
N PHE A 343 -18.44 -0.93 -3.81
CA PHE A 343 -17.56 0.06 -4.42
C PHE A 343 -16.38 -0.61 -5.10
N ARG A 344 -16.06 -0.13 -6.29
CA ARG A 344 -14.79 -0.39 -6.95
C ARG A 344 -13.76 0.54 -6.35
N VAL A 345 -12.72 -0.01 -5.74
CA VAL A 345 -11.71 0.76 -5.01
C VAL A 345 -10.35 0.54 -5.65
N GLY A 346 -9.64 1.64 -5.89
CA GLY A 346 -8.29 1.64 -6.42
C GLY A 346 -7.26 1.90 -5.33
N PHE A 347 -6.16 1.14 -5.38
CA PHE A 347 -5.09 1.11 -4.38
C PHE A 347 -3.72 1.25 -5.05
N LEU A 348 -2.72 1.71 -4.31
CA LEU A 348 -1.33 1.79 -4.78
C LEU A 348 -0.69 0.42 -4.97
N GLY A 349 -1.05 -0.54 -4.11
CA GLY A 349 -0.55 -1.90 -4.14
C GLY A 349 -1.35 -2.81 -3.21
N LEU A 350 -0.86 -4.03 -2.99
CA LEU A 350 -1.55 -5.02 -2.16
C LEU A 350 -1.56 -4.66 -0.69
N LEU A 351 -0.43 -4.24 -0.14
CA LEU A 351 -0.35 -3.85 1.27
C LEU A 351 -1.27 -2.67 1.56
N HIS A 352 -1.34 -1.70 0.64
CA HIS A 352 -2.28 -0.58 0.74
C HIS A 352 -3.73 -1.09 0.77
N MET A 353 -4.10 -2.04 -0.11
CA MET A 353 -5.43 -2.65 -0.14
C MET A 353 -5.76 -3.35 1.20
N GLU A 354 -4.83 -4.14 1.72
CA GLU A 354 -5.02 -4.83 3.01
C GLU A 354 -5.22 -3.86 4.17
N ILE A 355 -4.42 -2.80 4.22
CA ILE A 355 -4.50 -1.78 5.27
C ILE A 355 -5.83 -1.04 5.21
N VAL A 356 -6.27 -0.61 4.02
CA VAL A 356 -7.56 0.06 3.85
C VAL A 356 -8.72 -0.85 4.29
N ARG A 357 -8.70 -2.14 3.88
CA ARG A 357 -9.70 -3.11 4.30
C ARG A 357 -9.71 -3.28 5.83
N GLU A 358 -8.55 -3.50 6.42
CA GLU A 358 -8.41 -3.70 7.86
C GLU A 358 -8.85 -2.45 8.65
N ARG A 359 -8.59 -1.25 8.15
CA ARG A 359 -9.08 0.00 8.72
C ARG A 359 -10.60 0.11 8.64
N LEU A 360 -11.22 -0.24 7.50
CA LEU A 360 -12.67 -0.28 7.35
C LEU A 360 -13.31 -1.25 8.36
N GLU A 361 -12.71 -2.42 8.56
CA GLU A 361 -13.18 -3.42 9.51
C GLU A 361 -13.01 -2.95 10.97
N ARG A 362 -11.86 -2.40 11.35
CA ARG A 362 -11.53 -2.06 12.75
C ARG A 362 -12.05 -0.69 13.20
N GLU A 363 -11.87 0.34 12.36
CA GLU A 363 -12.22 1.73 12.73
C GLU A 363 -13.73 2.00 12.55
N PHE A 364 -14.36 1.33 11.58
CA PHE A 364 -15.78 1.55 11.25
C PHE A 364 -16.69 0.35 11.57
N GLY A 365 -16.12 -0.79 11.99
CA GLY A 365 -16.87 -1.98 12.40
C GLY A 365 -17.59 -2.69 11.25
N LEU A 366 -17.14 -2.48 10.00
CA LEU A 366 -17.74 -3.07 8.81
C LEU A 366 -17.24 -4.49 8.60
N SER A 367 -18.10 -5.35 8.10
CA SER A 367 -17.72 -6.70 7.65
C SER A 367 -17.76 -6.75 6.13
N LEU A 368 -16.61 -6.97 5.47
CA LEU A 368 -16.45 -6.77 4.04
C LEU A 368 -16.07 -8.04 3.28
N ILE A 369 -16.59 -8.15 2.06
CA ILE A 369 -16.11 -9.08 1.04
C ILE A 369 -15.30 -8.28 0.02
N SER A 370 -14.04 -8.69 -0.19
CA SER A 370 -13.18 -8.13 -1.24
C SER A 370 -13.15 -9.08 -2.43
N THR A 371 -13.32 -8.57 -3.65
CA THR A 371 -13.06 -9.37 -4.86
C THR A 371 -11.56 -9.54 -5.06
N ALA A 372 -11.17 -10.51 -5.90
CA ALA A 372 -9.76 -10.68 -6.26
C ALA A 372 -9.17 -9.36 -6.80
N PRO A 373 -7.94 -9.00 -6.38
CA PRO A 373 -7.28 -7.81 -6.88
C PRO A 373 -7.07 -7.91 -8.39
N ASN A 374 -7.20 -6.79 -9.09
CA ASN A 374 -7.13 -6.72 -10.54
C ASN A 374 -6.36 -5.46 -10.96
N VAL A 375 -5.81 -5.47 -12.17
CA VAL A 375 -5.10 -4.32 -12.75
C VAL A 375 -5.93 -3.69 -13.86
N ILE A 376 -5.51 -2.54 -14.35
CA ILE A 376 -6.14 -1.88 -15.49
C ILE A 376 -5.63 -2.50 -16.77
N TYR A 377 -6.54 -2.92 -17.65
CA TYR A 377 -6.22 -3.38 -19.00
C TYR A 377 -6.71 -2.39 -20.04
N ARG A 378 -5.95 -2.22 -21.11
CA ARG A 378 -6.37 -1.46 -22.28
C ARG A 378 -6.65 -2.42 -23.43
N VAL A 379 -7.86 -2.37 -23.94
CA VAL A 379 -8.35 -3.25 -25.02
C VAL A 379 -8.60 -2.42 -26.27
N ILE A 380 -7.99 -2.81 -27.38
CA ILE A 380 -8.24 -2.25 -28.70
C ILE A 380 -9.16 -3.19 -29.45
N MET A 381 -10.30 -2.67 -29.92
CA MET A 381 -11.25 -3.43 -30.73
C MET A 381 -10.89 -3.37 -32.21
N GLU A 382 -11.39 -4.29 -33.04
CA GLU A 382 -11.15 -4.30 -34.50
C GLU A 382 -11.66 -3.03 -35.21
N ASP A 383 -12.62 -2.33 -34.65
CA ASP A 383 -13.12 -1.04 -35.18
C ASP A 383 -12.23 0.15 -34.79
N GLY A 384 -11.13 -0.09 -34.07
CA GLY A 384 -10.20 0.92 -33.58
C GLY A 384 -10.63 1.65 -32.31
N SER A 385 -11.76 1.28 -31.71
CA SER A 385 -12.15 1.83 -30.42
C SER A 385 -11.27 1.29 -29.29
N GLU A 386 -10.95 2.15 -28.32
CA GLU A 386 -10.18 1.79 -27.11
C GLU A 386 -11.10 1.72 -25.90
N LEU A 387 -10.93 0.66 -25.10
CA LEU A 387 -11.64 0.45 -23.85
C LEU A 387 -10.62 0.29 -22.72
N THR A 388 -10.83 1.01 -21.63
CA THR A 388 -10.13 0.81 -20.37
C THR A 388 -10.95 -0.15 -19.52
N VAL A 389 -10.40 -1.30 -19.18
CA VAL A 389 -11.07 -2.35 -18.41
C VAL A 389 -10.46 -2.40 -17.02
N THR A 390 -11.22 -2.01 -16.02
CA THR A 390 -10.85 -2.05 -14.61
C THR A 390 -11.49 -3.23 -13.88
N ASN A 391 -12.60 -3.75 -14.42
CA ASN A 391 -13.35 -4.87 -13.88
C ASN A 391 -13.44 -6.01 -14.90
N PRO A 392 -13.20 -7.28 -14.51
CA PRO A 392 -13.38 -8.43 -15.41
C PRO A 392 -14.76 -8.50 -16.08
N SER A 393 -15.83 -8.00 -15.44
CA SER A 393 -17.18 -7.97 -16.03
C SER A 393 -17.27 -7.07 -17.26
N GLU A 394 -16.44 -6.04 -17.36
CA GLU A 394 -16.40 -5.09 -18.48
C GLU A 394 -15.58 -5.59 -19.68
N PHE A 395 -14.85 -6.70 -19.50
CA PHE A 395 -14.03 -7.26 -20.57
C PHE A 395 -14.94 -7.72 -21.74
N PRO A 396 -14.66 -7.27 -22.97
CA PRO A 396 -15.54 -7.54 -24.10
C PRO A 396 -15.75 -9.04 -24.32
N THR A 397 -17.01 -9.47 -24.29
CA THR A 397 -17.42 -10.83 -24.62
C THR A 397 -18.13 -10.85 -25.97
N GLY A 398 -17.59 -11.55 -26.95
CA GLY A 398 -18.19 -11.68 -28.29
C GLY A 398 -17.91 -10.52 -29.27
N GLY A 399 -17.15 -9.51 -28.87
CA GLY A 399 -16.59 -8.50 -29.76
C GLY A 399 -15.30 -9.00 -30.41
N LYS A 400 -14.91 -8.38 -31.52
CA LYS A 400 -13.62 -8.65 -32.15
C LYS A 400 -12.56 -7.80 -31.47
N ILE A 401 -11.82 -8.41 -30.54
CA ILE A 401 -10.69 -7.79 -29.88
C ILE A 401 -9.50 -7.89 -30.84
N ALA A 402 -8.88 -6.74 -31.15
CA ALA A 402 -7.67 -6.69 -31.94
C ALA A 402 -6.42 -6.92 -31.07
N GLN A 403 -6.30 -6.18 -29.96
CA GLN A 403 -5.15 -6.24 -29.06
C GLN A 403 -5.58 -6.00 -27.62
N VAL A 404 -4.88 -6.62 -26.68
CA VAL A 404 -5.04 -6.36 -25.23
C VAL A 404 -3.69 -5.98 -24.67
N PHE A 405 -3.65 -4.91 -23.88
CA PHE A 405 -2.47 -4.42 -23.19
C PHE A 405 -2.63 -4.58 -21.69
N GLU A 406 -1.56 -5.04 -21.05
CA GLU A 406 -1.46 -5.16 -19.60
C GLU A 406 -0.35 -4.25 -19.05
N PRO A 407 -0.50 -3.69 -17.84
CA PRO A 407 0.55 -2.91 -17.20
C PRO A 407 1.73 -3.80 -16.83
N VAL A 408 2.94 -3.28 -17.04
CA VAL A 408 4.18 -3.95 -16.66
C VAL A 408 4.94 -3.10 -15.66
N THR A 409 5.76 -3.77 -14.88
CA THR A 409 6.66 -3.16 -13.90
C THR A 409 8.09 -3.51 -14.22
N LYS A 410 8.99 -2.59 -13.92
CA LYS A 410 10.41 -2.87 -13.77
C LYS A 410 10.62 -3.28 -12.32
N SER A 411 10.94 -4.54 -12.11
CA SER A 411 11.09 -5.15 -10.80
C SER A 411 12.57 -5.38 -10.50
N THR A 412 13.02 -4.91 -9.35
CA THR A 412 14.39 -5.08 -8.85
C THR A 412 14.37 -6.04 -7.67
N ILE A 413 15.08 -7.14 -7.80
CA ILE A 413 15.18 -8.18 -6.78
C ILE A 413 16.62 -8.23 -6.27
N LEU A 414 16.80 -8.02 -4.97
CA LEU A 414 18.07 -8.24 -4.29
C LEU A 414 18.04 -9.54 -3.51
N ALA A 415 19.08 -10.34 -3.67
CA ALA A 415 19.18 -11.62 -2.96
C ALA A 415 20.65 -12.10 -2.89
N PRO A 416 20.96 -13.06 -1.99
CA PRO A 416 22.19 -13.81 -2.06
C PRO A 416 22.31 -14.57 -3.40
N SER A 417 23.54 -14.64 -3.93
CA SER A 417 23.84 -15.24 -5.24
C SER A 417 23.42 -16.72 -5.35
N GLU A 418 23.36 -17.45 -4.23
CA GLU A 418 22.88 -18.84 -4.20
C GLU A 418 21.42 -19.01 -4.67
N PHE A 419 20.59 -17.97 -4.60
CA PHE A 419 19.17 -18.02 -4.98
C PHE A 419 18.87 -17.57 -6.40
N ILE A 420 19.86 -17.17 -7.21
CA ILE A 420 19.67 -16.70 -8.60
C ILE A 420 18.78 -17.66 -9.40
N GLY A 421 19.10 -18.96 -9.38
CA GLY A 421 18.35 -19.96 -10.13
C GLY A 421 16.87 -20.04 -9.73
N ALA A 422 16.58 -20.00 -8.43
CA ALA A 422 15.21 -20.02 -7.92
C ALA A 422 14.43 -18.76 -8.31
N ILE A 423 15.07 -17.59 -8.24
CA ILE A 423 14.47 -16.31 -8.62
C ILE A 423 14.18 -16.29 -10.12
N MET A 424 15.12 -16.72 -10.94
CA MET A 424 14.93 -16.78 -12.40
C MET A 424 13.76 -17.72 -12.77
N GLU A 425 13.65 -18.89 -12.14
CA GLU A 425 12.55 -19.82 -12.34
C GLU A 425 11.18 -19.19 -12.01
N ILE A 426 11.08 -18.50 -10.85
CA ILE A 426 9.85 -17.80 -10.46
C ILE A 426 9.50 -16.73 -11.47
N CYS A 427 10.44 -15.84 -11.81
CA CYS A 427 10.20 -14.72 -12.74
C CYS A 427 9.81 -15.20 -14.14
N GLN A 428 10.48 -16.22 -14.68
CA GLN A 428 10.12 -16.82 -15.97
C GLN A 428 8.73 -17.46 -15.93
N GLY A 429 8.38 -18.17 -14.84
CA GLY A 429 7.02 -18.71 -14.64
C GLY A 429 5.94 -17.63 -14.58
N ARG A 430 6.31 -16.37 -14.32
CA ARG A 430 5.44 -15.19 -14.30
C ARG A 430 5.57 -14.31 -15.55
N ARG A 431 6.03 -14.88 -16.66
CA ARG A 431 6.20 -14.19 -17.94
C ARG A 431 7.18 -13.02 -17.89
N GLY A 432 8.14 -13.07 -16.95
CA GLY A 432 9.13 -12.03 -16.76
C GLY A 432 10.22 -12.05 -17.84
N ASN A 433 10.64 -10.85 -18.26
CA ASN A 433 11.78 -10.65 -19.15
C ASN A 433 12.96 -10.10 -18.36
N LEU A 434 14.10 -10.80 -18.37
CA LEU A 434 15.32 -10.36 -17.69
C LEU A 434 15.88 -9.11 -18.38
N LEU A 435 16.04 -8.03 -17.61
CA LEU A 435 16.65 -6.77 -18.07
C LEU A 435 18.16 -6.75 -17.81
N GLY A 436 18.60 -7.32 -16.70
CA GLY A 436 20.00 -7.34 -16.32
C GLY A 436 20.21 -7.98 -14.95
N MET A 437 21.49 -8.21 -14.66
CA MET A 437 21.91 -8.77 -13.38
C MET A 437 23.29 -8.20 -13.05
N ASP A 438 23.42 -7.57 -11.89
CA ASP A 438 24.64 -6.96 -11.41
C ASP A 438 24.98 -7.48 -10.01
N TYR A 439 26.27 -7.75 -9.79
CA TYR A 439 26.75 -8.18 -8.47
C TYR A 439 27.13 -6.94 -7.66
N LEU A 440 26.46 -6.74 -6.53
CA LEU A 440 26.78 -5.67 -5.58
C LEU A 440 27.96 -6.02 -4.70
N SER A 441 28.13 -7.30 -4.40
CA SER A 441 29.27 -7.91 -3.70
C SER A 441 29.46 -9.36 -4.19
N GLU A 442 30.48 -10.08 -3.69
CA GLU A 442 30.70 -11.48 -4.05
C GLU A 442 29.47 -12.37 -3.73
N ASP A 443 28.73 -12.03 -2.70
CA ASP A 443 27.63 -12.84 -2.18
C ASP A 443 26.23 -12.29 -2.55
N ARG A 444 26.11 -11.06 -3.07
CA ARG A 444 24.82 -10.39 -3.34
C ARG A 444 24.68 -9.96 -4.79
N VAL A 445 23.48 -10.18 -5.30
CA VAL A 445 23.12 -9.88 -6.69
C VAL A 445 21.84 -9.03 -6.73
N GLU A 446 21.86 -8.05 -7.61
CA GLU A 446 20.69 -7.30 -8.07
C GLU A 446 20.21 -7.89 -9.39
N ILE A 447 18.97 -8.35 -9.45
CA ILE A 447 18.37 -8.94 -10.64
C ILE A 447 17.19 -8.07 -11.06
N ARG A 448 17.21 -7.57 -12.28
CA ARG A 448 16.15 -6.69 -12.83
C ARG A 448 15.33 -7.43 -13.87
N TYR A 449 14.01 -7.38 -13.69
CA TYR A 449 13.04 -7.98 -14.61
C TYR A 449 11.97 -6.97 -15.02
N THR A 450 11.46 -7.10 -16.24
CA THR A 450 10.13 -6.60 -16.56
C THR A 450 9.12 -7.70 -16.27
N LEU A 451 8.15 -7.42 -15.40
CA LEU A 451 7.10 -8.35 -15.00
C LEU A 451 5.72 -7.73 -15.23
N PRO A 452 4.74 -8.49 -15.75
CA PRO A 452 3.34 -8.03 -15.75
C PRO A 452 2.85 -7.79 -14.32
N LEU A 453 2.27 -6.63 -14.06
CA LEU A 453 1.78 -6.28 -12.72
C LEU A 453 0.76 -7.31 -12.22
N GLY A 454 -0.13 -7.79 -13.08
CA GLY A 454 -1.11 -8.82 -12.74
C GLY A 454 -0.51 -10.15 -12.26
N GLU A 455 0.76 -10.43 -12.59
CA GLU A 455 1.47 -11.63 -12.13
C GLU A 455 2.17 -11.42 -10.77
N ILE A 456 2.37 -10.16 -10.35
CA ILE A 456 3.01 -9.80 -9.07
C ILE A 456 1.97 -9.78 -7.95
N ILE A 457 0.77 -9.24 -8.25
CA ILE A 457 -0.25 -8.92 -7.23
C ILE A 457 -0.92 -10.13 -6.56
N PHE A 458 -0.60 -11.37 -6.89
CA PHE A 458 -1.20 -12.51 -6.21
C PHE A 458 -0.26 -13.06 -5.14
N ASP A 459 0.61 -13.95 -5.47
CA ASP A 459 1.43 -14.71 -4.51
C ASP A 459 2.94 -14.64 -4.83
N PHE A 460 3.33 -13.72 -5.72
CA PHE A 460 4.71 -13.61 -6.17
C PHE A 460 5.68 -13.30 -5.01
N PHE A 461 5.32 -12.35 -4.15
CA PHE A 461 6.15 -11.97 -3.02
C PHE A 461 6.33 -13.11 -2.03
N ASP A 462 5.25 -13.83 -1.71
CA ASP A 462 5.28 -14.96 -0.80
C ASP A 462 6.11 -16.12 -1.37
N GLN A 463 5.96 -16.39 -2.67
CA GLN A 463 6.79 -17.40 -3.34
C GLN A 463 8.26 -17.00 -3.38
N LEU A 464 8.55 -15.72 -3.65
CA LEU A 464 9.91 -15.19 -3.64
C LEU A 464 10.55 -15.37 -2.26
N LYS A 465 9.88 -14.92 -1.19
CA LYS A 465 10.33 -15.08 0.19
C LYS A 465 10.51 -16.56 0.58
N SER A 466 9.53 -17.40 0.27
CA SER A 466 9.59 -18.82 0.60
C SER A 466 10.76 -19.54 -0.07
N ARG A 467 10.98 -19.31 -1.37
CA ARG A 467 12.05 -19.98 -2.13
C ARG A 467 13.45 -19.44 -1.85
N THR A 468 13.53 -18.24 -1.28
CA THR A 468 14.80 -17.62 -0.89
C THR A 468 15.01 -17.60 0.63
N ARG A 469 14.25 -18.40 1.39
CA ARG A 469 14.32 -18.46 2.86
C ARG A 469 14.18 -17.10 3.55
N GLY A 470 13.44 -16.17 2.93
CA GLY A 470 13.26 -14.83 3.43
C GLY A 470 14.34 -13.82 3.04
N TYR A 471 15.40 -14.24 2.34
CA TYR A 471 16.53 -13.36 2.03
C TYR A 471 16.33 -12.44 0.82
N ALA A 472 15.40 -12.75 -0.10
CA ALA A 472 15.16 -11.86 -1.22
C ALA A 472 14.26 -10.70 -0.84
N SER A 473 14.62 -9.51 -1.31
CA SER A 473 13.76 -8.33 -1.29
C SER A 473 13.35 -7.94 -2.70
N LEU A 474 12.18 -7.35 -2.83
CA LEU A 474 11.56 -6.91 -4.08
C LEU A 474 11.20 -5.44 -3.98
N ASP A 475 11.55 -4.70 -5.01
CA ASP A 475 11.01 -3.40 -5.31
C ASP A 475 10.51 -3.37 -6.75
N TYR A 476 9.50 -2.55 -7.06
CA TYR A 476 8.99 -2.44 -8.42
C TYR A 476 8.44 -1.04 -8.71
N GLU A 477 8.61 -0.61 -9.95
CA GLU A 477 8.11 0.65 -10.47
C GLU A 477 7.29 0.42 -11.75
N PRO A 478 6.26 1.22 -12.04
CA PRO A 478 5.52 1.14 -13.30
C PRO A 478 6.46 1.35 -14.51
N ALA A 479 6.35 0.50 -15.52
CA ALA A 479 7.20 0.54 -16.71
C ALA A 479 6.39 0.56 -18.02
N GLY A 480 5.17 1.07 -17.98
CA GLY A 480 4.28 1.16 -19.14
C GLY A 480 3.39 -0.06 -19.32
N GLU A 481 3.09 -0.39 -20.55
CA GLU A 481 2.17 -1.48 -20.94
C GLU A 481 2.82 -2.37 -21.99
N GLN A 482 2.43 -3.63 -22.01
CA GLN A 482 2.79 -4.58 -23.07
C GLN A 482 1.55 -5.28 -23.62
N GLU A 483 1.61 -5.67 -24.90
CA GLU A 483 0.59 -6.53 -25.51
C GLU A 483 0.66 -7.95 -24.94
N ALA A 484 -0.50 -8.53 -24.62
CA ALA A 484 -0.60 -9.88 -24.07
C ALA A 484 -1.85 -10.60 -24.52
N ASP A 485 -1.76 -11.93 -24.68
CA ASP A 485 -2.90 -12.79 -25.01
C ASP A 485 -3.71 -13.11 -23.75
N LEU A 486 -4.55 -12.17 -23.36
CA LEU A 486 -5.39 -12.24 -22.18
C LEU A 486 -6.81 -12.67 -22.55
N VAL A 487 -7.42 -13.42 -21.66
CA VAL A 487 -8.80 -13.91 -21.79
C VAL A 487 -9.53 -13.76 -20.47
N LYS A 488 -10.82 -13.49 -20.57
CA LYS A 488 -11.72 -13.55 -19.42
C LYS A 488 -12.11 -14.99 -19.14
N VAL A 489 -11.93 -15.44 -17.91
CA VAL A 489 -12.43 -16.72 -17.41
C VAL A 489 -13.62 -16.43 -16.49
N ASP A 490 -14.79 -16.91 -16.89
CA ASP A 490 -16.01 -16.83 -16.09
C ASP A 490 -16.21 -18.13 -15.31
N ILE A 491 -16.60 -18.01 -14.05
CA ILE A 491 -17.02 -19.14 -13.22
C ILE A 491 -18.54 -19.18 -13.19
N LEU A 492 -19.10 -20.31 -13.63
CA LEU A 492 -20.53 -20.52 -13.73
C LEU A 492 -21.00 -21.49 -12.65
N LEU A 493 -22.02 -21.11 -11.90
CA LEU A 493 -22.75 -21.99 -10.99
C LEU A 493 -24.12 -22.28 -11.58
N GLN A 494 -24.43 -23.53 -11.85
CA GLN A 494 -25.64 -23.96 -12.59
C GLN A 494 -25.80 -23.35 -13.99
N GLY A 495 -24.73 -22.91 -14.61
CA GLY A 495 -24.74 -22.24 -15.91
C GLY A 495 -24.88 -20.73 -15.86
N GLU A 496 -25.11 -20.15 -14.66
CA GLU A 496 -25.15 -18.71 -14.46
C GLU A 496 -23.77 -18.19 -14.04
N PRO A 497 -23.23 -17.15 -14.67
CA PRO A 497 -21.95 -16.57 -14.31
C PRO A 497 -22.03 -15.88 -12.94
N VAL A 498 -20.98 -16.06 -12.14
CA VAL A 498 -20.77 -15.35 -10.87
C VAL A 498 -19.63 -14.37 -11.09
N ASP A 499 -19.98 -13.11 -11.28
CA ASP A 499 -19.07 -12.01 -11.63
C ASP A 499 -17.92 -11.83 -10.64
N ALA A 500 -18.17 -12.01 -9.34
CA ALA A 500 -17.16 -11.94 -8.28
C ALA A 500 -16.00 -12.93 -8.43
N PHE A 501 -16.18 -14.03 -9.16
CA PHE A 501 -15.16 -15.06 -9.43
C PHE A 501 -14.57 -14.96 -10.84
N SER A 502 -15.03 -14.03 -11.67
CA SER A 502 -14.47 -13.79 -12.99
C SER A 502 -13.09 -13.16 -12.90
N ALA A 503 -12.16 -13.60 -13.76
CA ALA A 503 -10.82 -13.04 -13.80
C ALA A 503 -10.32 -12.88 -15.24
N ILE A 504 -9.44 -11.90 -15.45
CA ILE A 504 -8.68 -11.75 -16.69
C ILE A 504 -7.31 -12.37 -16.46
N VAL A 505 -6.99 -13.39 -17.23
CA VAL A 505 -5.76 -14.18 -17.11
C VAL A 505 -5.13 -14.44 -18.47
N HIS A 506 -3.83 -14.71 -18.49
CA HIS A 506 -3.17 -15.14 -19.72
C HIS A 506 -3.75 -16.46 -20.22
N ARG A 507 -3.97 -16.58 -21.54
CA ARG A 507 -4.63 -17.74 -22.16
C ARG A 507 -4.04 -19.08 -21.75
N GLU A 508 -2.72 -19.18 -21.66
CA GLU A 508 -2.03 -20.40 -21.23
C GLU A 508 -2.35 -20.82 -19.81
N LYS A 509 -2.61 -19.86 -18.92
CA LYS A 509 -2.95 -20.08 -17.50
C LYS A 509 -4.44 -20.29 -17.26
N ALA A 510 -5.29 -19.98 -18.23
CA ALA A 510 -6.75 -19.99 -18.06
C ALA A 510 -7.31 -21.35 -17.61
N TYR A 511 -6.78 -22.46 -18.14
CA TYR A 511 -7.19 -23.81 -17.75
C TYR A 511 -6.82 -24.14 -16.31
N ALA A 512 -5.58 -23.81 -15.90
CA ALA A 512 -5.10 -24.04 -14.55
C ALA A 512 -5.93 -23.22 -13.53
N TYR A 513 -6.11 -21.93 -13.78
CA TYR A 513 -6.94 -21.05 -12.96
C TYR A 513 -8.38 -21.56 -12.81
N GLY A 514 -9.04 -21.88 -13.94
CA GLY A 514 -10.42 -22.35 -13.93
C GLY A 514 -10.59 -23.69 -13.19
N THR A 515 -9.61 -24.59 -13.32
CA THR A 515 -9.62 -25.89 -12.63
C THR A 515 -9.45 -25.73 -11.12
N GLU A 516 -8.51 -24.90 -10.70
CA GLU A 516 -8.23 -24.62 -9.29
C GLU A 516 -9.42 -23.95 -8.61
N MET A 517 -9.97 -22.89 -9.21
CA MET A 517 -11.14 -22.19 -8.70
C MET A 517 -12.36 -23.12 -8.60
N ALA A 518 -12.61 -23.94 -9.62
CA ALA A 518 -13.72 -24.89 -9.59
C ALA A 518 -13.57 -25.92 -8.46
N LYS A 519 -12.35 -26.41 -8.20
CA LYS A 519 -12.05 -27.34 -7.09
C LYS A 519 -12.24 -26.66 -5.74
N LYS A 520 -11.70 -25.44 -5.58
CA LYS A 520 -11.81 -24.64 -4.35
C LYS A 520 -13.28 -24.39 -3.99
N LEU A 521 -14.07 -23.94 -4.96
CA LEU A 521 -15.51 -23.73 -4.77
C LEU A 521 -16.28 -25.03 -4.46
N ARG A 522 -15.90 -26.16 -5.06
CA ARG A 522 -16.51 -27.47 -4.73
C ARG A 522 -16.31 -27.87 -3.28
N GLU A 523 -15.18 -27.50 -2.67
CA GLU A 523 -14.86 -27.78 -1.27
C GLU A 523 -15.59 -26.82 -0.31
N LEU A 524 -15.72 -25.57 -0.71
CA LEU A 524 -16.30 -24.50 0.12
C LEU A 524 -17.82 -24.45 0.09
N ILE A 525 -18.44 -24.69 -1.08
CA ILE A 525 -19.90 -24.64 -1.20
C ILE A 525 -20.53 -25.93 -0.61
N PRO A 526 -21.43 -25.82 0.37
CA PRO A 526 -22.07 -26.98 0.97
C PRO A 526 -22.98 -27.71 -0.01
N ARG A 527 -23.13 -29.03 0.18
CA ARG A 527 -24.06 -29.83 -0.62
C ARG A 527 -25.49 -29.34 -0.45
N GLN A 528 -26.20 -29.17 -1.56
CA GLN A 528 -27.59 -28.75 -1.60
C GLN A 528 -28.53 -29.90 -1.97
N GLN A 529 -29.85 -29.67 -2.01
CA GLN A 529 -30.85 -30.66 -2.34
C GLN A 529 -30.75 -31.17 -3.81
N PHE A 530 -30.05 -30.42 -4.65
CA PHE A 530 -29.80 -30.71 -6.07
C PHE A 530 -28.30 -30.69 -6.37
N GLU A 531 -27.92 -31.20 -7.52
CA GLU A 531 -26.55 -31.18 -8.00
C GLU A 531 -26.20 -29.80 -8.52
N VAL A 532 -25.07 -29.25 -8.07
CA VAL A 532 -24.56 -27.93 -8.51
C VAL A 532 -23.34 -28.16 -9.39
N PRO A 533 -23.45 -27.99 -10.71
CA PRO A 533 -22.28 -27.95 -11.59
C PRO A 533 -21.57 -26.62 -11.43
N ILE A 534 -20.25 -26.68 -11.24
CA ILE A 534 -19.33 -25.54 -11.24
C ILE A 534 -18.56 -25.66 -12.55
N GLN A 535 -18.55 -24.60 -13.36
CA GLN A 535 -17.88 -24.61 -14.65
C GLN A 535 -17.00 -23.36 -14.77
N ALA A 536 -15.81 -23.52 -15.33
CA ALA A 536 -15.01 -22.39 -15.78
C ALA A 536 -15.12 -22.31 -17.31
N ALA A 537 -15.34 -21.11 -17.84
CA ALA A 537 -15.56 -20.92 -19.27
C ALA A 537 -14.81 -19.68 -19.80
N ILE A 538 -14.37 -19.76 -21.05
CA ILE A 538 -13.90 -18.63 -21.85
C ILE A 538 -14.97 -18.36 -22.91
N GLY A 539 -15.73 -17.28 -22.75
CA GLY A 539 -16.92 -17.04 -23.56
C GLY A 539 -17.91 -18.21 -23.48
N ALA A 540 -18.26 -18.81 -24.61
CA ALA A 540 -19.16 -19.97 -24.66
C ALA A 540 -18.47 -21.31 -24.39
N ARG A 541 -17.13 -21.37 -24.34
CA ARG A 541 -16.37 -22.61 -24.22
C ARG A 541 -16.06 -22.96 -22.77
N VAL A 542 -16.65 -24.03 -22.25
CA VAL A 542 -16.30 -24.57 -20.93
C VAL A 542 -14.92 -25.23 -21.01
N ILE A 543 -14.00 -24.79 -20.13
CA ILE A 543 -12.61 -25.28 -20.05
C ILE A 543 -12.38 -26.23 -18.87
N ALA A 544 -13.11 -26.04 -17.76
CA ALA A 544 -13.03 -26.90 -16.58
C ALA A 544 -14.42 -27.10 -15.97
N ARG A 545 -14.62 -28.23 -15.29
CA ARG A 545 -15.90 -28.57 -14.66
C ARG A 545 -15.70 -29.40 -13.41
N GLU A 546 -16.40 -29.02 -12.34
CA GLU A 546 -16.57 -29.79 -11.12
C GLU A 546 -18.06 -29.89 -10.77
N ASN A 547 -18.43 -30.85 -9.91
CA ASN A 547 -19.82 -31.05 -9.52
C ASN A 547 -19.93 -31.22 -8.00
N ILE A 548 -20.82 -30.48 -7.37
CA ILE A 548 -21.24 -30.71 -5.99
C ILE A 548 -22.43 -31.66 -6.00
N ARG A 549 -22.25 -32.85 -5.43
CA ARG A 549 -23.31 -33.86 -5.39
C ARG A 549 -24.46 -33.44 -4.50
N ALA A 550 -25.71 -33.68 -4.95
CA ALA A 550 -26.90 -33.44 -4.15
C ALA A 550 -26.90 -34.27 -2.85
N ILE A 551 -27.48 -33.67 -1.78
CA ILE A 551 -27.81 -34.42 -0.57
C ILE A 551 -28.77 -35.55 -0.94
N ARG A 552 -28.43 -36.77 -0.59
CA ARG A 552 -29.30 -37.93 -0.80
C ARG A 552 -30.04 -38.25 0.49
N LYS A 553 -31.37 -38.07 0.49
CA LYS A 553 -32.22 -38.62 1.53
C LYS A 553 -32.42 -40.10 1.22
N ASP A 554 -32.18 -40.99 2.17
CA ASP A 554 -32.46 -42.40 2.00
C ASP A 554 -33.99 -42.63 2.01
N VAL A 555 -34.60 -42.57 0.82
CA VAL A 555 -36.05 -42.79 0.63
C VAL A 555 -36.42 -44.24 0.76
N LEU A 556 -35.42 -45.15 0.81
CA LEU A 556 -35.62 -46.61 0.91
C LEU A 556 -35.54 -47.10 2.37
N ALA A 557 -35.07 -46.28 3.31
CA ALA A 557 -34.92 -46.66 4.74
C ALA A 557 -36.20 -47.20 5.38
N LYS A 558 -37.38 -46.78 4.90
CA LYS A 558 -38.70 -47.23 5.39
C LYS A 558 -39.33 -48.31 4.53
N CYS A 559 -38.62 -48.83 3.52
CA CYS A 559 -39.13 -49.90 2.66
C CYS A 559 -38.68 -51.26 3.20
N TYR A 560 -39.45 -51.82 4.13
CA TYR A 560 -39.32 -53.19 4.60
C TYR A 560 -39.96 -54.12 3.52
N GLY A 561 -39.18 -55.04 2.97
CA GLY A 561 -39.65 -56.06 2.04
C GLY A 561 -39.10 -55.94 0.58
N GLY A 562 -39.17 -57.01 -0.18
CA GLY A 562 -38.52 -57.18 -1.48
C GLY A 562 -39.21 -56.53 -2.69
N ASP A 563 -40.12 -55.58 -2.52
CA ASP A 563 -40.85 -54.94 -3.63
C ASP A 563 -39.90 -54.00 -4.43
N ILE A 564 -39.28 -54.56 -5.45
CA ILE A 564 -38.35 -53.89 -6.36
C ILE A 564 -39.04 -52.76 -7.13
N SER A 565 -40.31 -52.96 -7.51
CA SER A 565 -41.10 -51.96 -8.27
C SER A 565 -41.34 -50.70 -7.47
N ARG A 566 -41.68 -50.83 -6.20
CA ARG A 566 -41.88 -49.69 -5.28
C ARG A 566 -40.59 -48.94 -4.98
N LYS A 567 -39.47 -49.66 -4.80
CA LYS A 567 -38.15 -49.05 -4.63
C LYS A 567 -37.75 -48.23 -5.86
N ARG A 568 -37.99 -48.78 -7.07
CA ARG A 568 -37.70 -48.09 -8.33
C ARG A 568 -38.55 -46.83 -8.52
N LYS A 569 -39.86 -46.89 -8.28
CA LYS A 569 -40.75 -45.73 -8.32
C LYS A 569 -40.35 -44.62 -7.33
N LEU A 570 -39.92 -44.94 -6.12
CA LEU A 570 -39.47 -43.98 -5.14
C LEU A 570 -38.17 -43.27 -5.56
N LEU A 571 -37.23 -44.02 -6.14
CA LEU A 571 -35.99 -43.48 -6.69
C LEU A 571 -36.24 -42.59 -7.91
N GLU A 572 -37.18 -42.98 -8.79
CA GLU A 572 -37.58 -42.18 -9.97
C GLU A 572 -38.27 -40.88 -9.53
N LYS A 573 -39.19 -40.89 -8.56
CA LYS A 573 -39.81 -39.70 -7.99
C LYS A 573 -38.78 -38.79 -7.33
N GLN A 574 -37.79 -39.33 -6.62
CA GLN A 574 -36.70 -38.54 -6.04
C GLN A 574 -35.86 -37.89 -7.14
N LYS A 575 -35.55 -38.62 -8.22
CA LYS A 575 -34.81 -38.10 -9.37
C LYS A 575 -35.55 -36.96 -10.08
N GLU A 576 -36.87 -37.14 -10.30
CA GLU A 576 -37.73 -36.11 -10.89
C GLU A 576 -37.87 -34.85 -10.00
N GLY A 577 -38.09 -35.07 -8.69
CA GLY A 577 -38.14 -33.99 -7.72
C GLY A 577 -36.85 -33.15 -7.70
N LYS A 578 -35.68 -33.81 -7.73
CA LYS A 578 -34.38 -33.14 -7.82
C LYS A 578 -34.18 -32.39 -9.14
N LYS A 579 -34.69 -32.97 -10.27
CA LYS A 579 -34.64 -32.30 -11.58
C LYS A 579 -35.48 -31.02 -11.58
N ARG A 580 -36.66 -31.03 -10.94
CA ARG A 580 -37.50 -29.81 -10.80
C ARG A 580 -36.85 -28.77 -9.87
N MET A 581 -36.29 -29.21 -8.73
CA MET A 581 -35.57 -28.29 -7.81
C MET A 581 -34.35 -27.65 -8.49
N LYS A 582 -33.64 -28.39 -9.36
CA LYS A 582 -32.53 -27.84 -10.15
C LYS A 582 -32.96 -26.73 -11.11
N MET A 583 -34.20 -26.78 -11.62
CA MET A 583 -34.74 -25.77 -12.56
C MET A 583 -35.22 -24.49 -11.87
N VAL A 584 -35.51 -24.54 -10.56
CA VAL A 584 -36.14 -23.44 -9.82
C VAL A 584 -35.25 -22.93 -8.68
N GLY A 585 -34.33 -23.76 -8.19
CA GLY A 585 -33.47 -23.42 -7.04
C GLY A 585 -32.29 -22.52 -7.46
N ARG A 586 -32.14 -21.39 -6.79
CA ARG A 586 -30.89 -20.62 -6.85
C ARG A 586 -29.85 -21.31 -5.99
N VAL A 587 -28.58 -21.25 -6.41
CA VAL A 587 -27.45 -21.75 -5.61
C VAL A 587 -27.15 -20.70 -4.54
N GLU A 588 -27.35 -21.08 -3.28
CA GLU A 588 -26.89 -20.25 -2.16
C GLU A 588 -25.38 -20.53 -1.97
N VAL A 589 -24.58 -19.54 -2.23
CA VAL A 589 -23.14 -19.54 -1.92
C VAL A 589 -23.00 -18.86 -0.57
N PRO A 590 -22.52 -19.55 0.48
CA PRO A 590 -22.27 -18.94 1.77
C PRO A 590 -21.23 -17.82 1.64
N GLN A 591 -21.37 -16.78 2.45
CA GLN A 591 -20.44 -15.66 2.46
C GLN A 591 -19.01 -16.10 2.79
N GLU A 592 -18.84 -17.07 3.69
CA GLU A 592 -17.55 -17.66 4.02
C GLU A 592 -16.90 -18.32 2.80
N ALA A 593 -17.71 -18.85 1.85
CA ALA A 593 -17.21 -19.42 0.61
C ALA A 593 -16.70 -18.34 -0.36
N PHE A 594 -17.30 -17.14 -0.39
CA PHE A 594 -16.77 -16.01 -1.15
C PHE A 594 -15.44 -15.56 -0.56
N VAL A 595 -15.40 -15.30 0.74
CA VAL A 595 -14.17 -14.88 1.43
C VAL A 595 -13.06 -15.91 1.21
N ALA A 596 -13.31 -17.18 1.47
CA ALA A 596 -12.31 -18.24 1.33
C ALA A 596 -11.92 -18.54 -0.13
N ALA A 597 -12.82 -18.38 -1.11
CA ALA A 597 -12.50 -18.55 -2.51
C ALA A 597 -11.65 -17.43 -3.08
N LEU A 598 -11.89 -16.19 -2.61
CA LEU A 598 -11.21 -14.98 -3.06
C LEU A 598 -9.95 -14.67 -2.23
N SER A 599 -9.80 -15.27 -1.04
CA SER A 599 -8.56 -15.15 -0.27
C SER A 599 -7.40 -15.76 -1.03
N THR A 600 -6.31 -15.03 -1.12
CA THR A 600 -5.03 -15.44 -1.72
C THR A 600 -4.23 -16.37 -0.80
N ASP A 601 -4.69 -16.60 0.44
CA ASP A 601 -4.05 -17.49 1.41
C ASP A 601 -4.07 -18.96 0.91
N SER A 602 -3.04 -19.32 0.20
CA SER A 602 -2.71 -20.70 -0.15
C SER A 602 -1.93 -21.43 0.96
N GLY A 603 -2.16 -21.10 2.23
CA GLY A 603 -1.38 -21.63 3.36
C GLY A 603 -2.22 -21.98 4.57
N SER A 604 -2.54 -23.25 4.74
CA SER A 604 -2.64 -23.98 6.01
C SER A 604 -3.39 -23.32 7.19
N ASP A 605 -4.72 -23.21 7.10
CA ASP A 605 -5.53 -23.45 8.30
C ASP A 605 -6.79 -24.23 7.91
N LYS A 606 -6.68 -25.55 7.96
CA LYS A 606 -7.88 -26.40 7.99
C LYS A 606 -8.53 -26.14 9.34
N PRO A 607 -9.77 -25.67 9.39
CA PRO A 607 -10.51 -25.68 10.63
C PRO A 607 -10.57 -27.14 11.12
N LYS A 608 -9.92 -27.42 12.24
CA LYS A 608 -10.09 -28.70 12.94
C LYS A 608 -11.56 -28.84 13.27
N LYS A 609 -12.18 -29.94 12.76
CA LYS A 609 -13.51 -30.39 13.09
C LYS A 609 -13.65 -30.64 14.61
#